data_1ffb2ce56b742163aefa904993981acd
#
_entry.id   1ffb2ce56b742163aefa904993981acd
#
_cell.length_a   1.000
_cell.length_b   1.000
_cell.length_c   1.000
_cell.angle_alpha   90.00
_cell.angle_beta   90.00
_cell.angle_gamma   90.00
#
_symmetry.space_group_name_H-M   'P 1'
#
loop_
_entity.id
_entity.type
_entity.pdbx_description
1 polymer ?
#
loop_
_entity_poly.entity_id
_entity_poly.type
_entity_poly.pdbx_seq_one_letter_code
_entity_poly.pdbx_strand_id
1 'polypeptide(L)'
;IVLIGEIGGTAEIDGAEFIKSWSGKTKKPVAAFVAGAAAPKGRKLGHAGAIVNSGAETADAKKEALKSAGVTVADTITTIGDAMRKAMKI
;
A
#
# COMPACT_ATOMS: atom_id res chain seq x y z
N ILE A 1 6.93 7.76 -7.21
CA ILE A 1 7.30 6.59 -6.38
C ILE A 1 6.24 5.52 -6.55
N VAL A 2 6.67 4.29 -6.78
CA VAL A 2 5.78 3.11 -6.77
C VAL A 2 6.11 2.28 -5.52
N LEU A 3 5.09 2.01 -4.72
CA LEU A 3 5.20 1.21 -3.50
C LEU A 3 4.45 -0.10 -3.71
N ILE A 4 5.16 -1.21 -3.56
CA ILE A 4 4.55 -2.54 -3.64
C ILE A 4 4.62 -3.15 -2.24
N GLY A 5 3.45 -3.41 -1.67
CA GLY A 5 3.33 -3.98 -0.33
C GLY A 5 2.66 -5.36 -0.35
N GLU A 6 2.57 -5.94 0.82
CA GLU A 6 1.90 -7.24 1.02
C GLU A 6 1.24 -7.27 2.39
N ILE A 7 0.40 -8.26 2.62
CA ILE A 7 -0.19 -8.51 3.95
C ILE A 7 0.92 -8.89 4.93
N GLY A 8 0.65 -8.68 6.22
CA GLY A 8 1.60 -8.99 7.30
C GLY A 8 2.46 -7.80 7.67
N GLY A 9 2.77 -7.69 8.95
CA GLY A 9 3.54 -6.57 9.49
C GLY A 9 2.86 -5.22 9.30
N THR A 10 3.56 -4.15 9.64
CA THR A 10 3.02 -2.78 9.60
C THR A 10 3.88 -1.82 8.78
N ALA A 11 4.82 -2.32 7.99
CA ALA A 11 5.74 -1.47 7.24
C ALA A 11 5.03 -0.46 6.34
N GLU A 12 3.95 -0.88 5.68
CA GLU A 12 3.18 0.00 4.80
C GLU A 12 2.41 1.06 5.58
N ILE A 13 1.94 0.72 6.77
CA ILE A 13 1.28 1.70 7.67
C ILE A 13 2.30 2.76 8.10
N ASP A 14 3.49 2.34 8.49
CA ASP A 14 4.56 3.24 8.89
C ASP A 14 4.99 4.12 7.71
N GLY A 15 5.09 3.53 6.52
CA GLY A 15 5.37 4.27 5.29
C GLY A 15 4.30 5.31 4.98
N ALA A 16 3.02 4.96 5.17
CA ALA A 16 1.92 5.89 4.97
C ALA A 16 2.02 7.09 5.92
N GLU A 17 2.35 6.85 7.19
CA GLU A 17 2.55 7.93 8.17
C GLU A 17 3.70 8.84 7.75
N PHE A 18 4.79 8.26 7.25
CA PHE A 18 5.92 9.03 6.75
C PHE A 18 5.52 9.90 5.54
N ILE A 19 4.80 9.34 4.58
CA ILE A 19 4.32 10.08 3.40
C ILE A 19 3.39 11.23 3.83
N LYS A 20 2.55 10.99 4.82
CA LYS A 20 1.63 11.99 5.35
C LYS A 20 2.38 13.20 5.93
N SER A 21 3.60 13.00 6.39
CA SER A 21 4.43 14.06 6.94
C SER A 21 5.07 14.97 5.87
N TRP A 22 5.04 14.54 4.62
CA TRP A 22 5.61 15.32 3.50
C TRP A 22 4.78 16.56 3.22
N SER A 23 5.46 17.65 2.88
CA SER A 23 4.81 18.90 2.50
C SER A 23 5.65 19.67 1.47
N GLY A 24 4.99 20.55 0.74
CA GLY A 24 5.67 21.43 -0.19
C GLY A 24 6.47 20.70 -1.28
N LYS A 25 7.70 21.12 -1.46
CA LYS A 25 8.58 20.62 -2.55
C LYS A 25 9.03 19.18 -2.37
N THR A 26 8.92 18.62 -1.15
CA THR A 26 9.32 17.24 -0.89
C THR A 26 8.23 16.24 -1.26
N LYS A 27 7.01 16.73 -1.46
CA LYS A 27 5.88 15.84 -1.78
C LYS A 27 5.99 15.35 -3.21
N LYS A 28 6.10 14.03 -3.34
CA LYS A 28 6.17 13.34 -4.64
C LYS A 28 4.90 12.54 -4.88
N PRO A 29 4.48 12.36 -6.14
CA PRO A 29 3.38 11.45 -6.43
C PRO A 29 3.75 10.02 -6.06
N VAL A 30 2.83 9.32 -5.41
CA VAL A 30 3.03 7.93 -4.98
C VAL A 30 1.85 7.10 -5.44
N ALA A 31 2.12 5.98 -6.08
CA ALA A 31 1.13 4.95 -6.37
C ALA A 31 1.52 3.68 -5.64
N ALA A 32 0.54 2.88 -5.25
CA ALA A 32 0.81 1.66 -4.49
C ALA A 32 -0.09 0.51 -4.91
N PHE A 33 0.40 -0.70 -4.69
CA PHE A 33 -0.38 -1.92 -4.75
C PHE A 33 -0.03 -2.76 -3.53
N VAL A 34 -1.05 -3.36 -2.90
CA VAL A 34 -0.85 -4.24 -1.74
C VAL A 34 -1.35 -5.64 -2.11
N ALA A 35 -0.45 -6.60 -2.13
CA ALA A 35 -0.76 -7.99 -2.45
C ALA A 35 -1.41 -8.69 -1.26
N GLY A 36 -2.24 -9.69 -1.55
CA GLY A 36 -2.79 -10.58 -0.53
C GLY A 36 -4.21 -10.27 -0.10
N ALA A 37 -4.95 -9.41 -0.81
CA ALA A 37 -6.33 -9.06 -0.45
C ALA A 37 -7.25 -10.30 -0.32
N ALA A 38 -7.01 -11.34 -1.13
CA ALA A 38 -7.80 -12.56 -1.13
C ALA A 38 -7.24 -13.65 -0.21
N ALA A 39 -6.11 -13.41 0.47
CA ALA A 39 -5.49 -14.43 1.32
C ALA A 39 -6.33 -14.69 2.57
N PRO A 40 -6.59 -15.97 2.94
CA PRO A 40 -7.26 -16.29 4.19
C PRO A 40 -6.43 -15.83 5.39
N LYS A 41 -7.11 -15.37 6.43
CA LYS A 41 -6.47 -14.94 7.67
C LYS A 41 -5.64 -16.09 8.26
N GLY A 42 -4.42 -15.77 8.71
CA GLY A 42 -3.53 -16.74 9.33
C GLY A 42 -2.76 -17.63 8.36
N ARG A 43 -2.96 -17.44 7.05
CA ARG A 43 -2.24 -18.19 6.01
C ARG A 43 -1.09 -17.38 5.44
N LYS A 44 0.03 -18.05 5.19
CA LYS A 44 1.17 -17.47 4.47
C LYS A 44 0.86 -17.38 2.98
N LEU A 45 1.31 -16.30 2.35
CA LEU A 45 1.11 -16.07 0.93
C LEU A 45 2.46 -16.17 0.20
N GLY A 46 3.06 -17.37 0.20
CA GLY A 46 4.34 -17.63 -0.46
C GLY A 46 5.58 -17.07 0.23
N HIS A 47 5.42 -16.14 1.15
CA HIS A 47 6.48 -15.49 1.92
C HIS A 47 6.18 -15.63 3.41
N ALA A 48 7.18 -15.98 4.21
CA ALA A 48 6.97 -16.26 5.64
C ALA A 48 6.41 -15.05 6.41
N GLY A 49 6.77 -13.84 6.01
CA GLY A 49 6.27 -12.60 6.62
C GLY A 49 4.91 -12.17 6.10
N ALA A 50 4.41 -12.77 5.01
CA ALA A 50 3.13 -12.42 4.42
C ALA A 50 2.00 -13.19 5.09
N ILE A 51 1.79 -12.93 6.38
CA ILE A 51 0.76 -13.56 7.20
C ILE A 51 0.08 -12.51 8.06
N VAL A 52 -1.25 -12.53 8.11
CA VAL A 52 -2.03 -11.57 8.90
C VAL A 52 -2.20 -12.09 10.32
N ASN A 53 -1.69 -11.34 11.30
CA ASN A 53 -1.82 -11.64 12.72
C ASN A 53 -2.78 -10.66 13.43
N SER A 54 -3.02 -9.49 12.85
CA SER A 54 -3.94 -8.48 13.42
C SER A 54 -4.65 -7.72 12.29
N GLY A 55 -5.66 -6.94 12.65
CA GLY A 55 -6.44 -6.16 11.69
C GLY A 55 -5.60 -5.15 10.90
N ALA A 56 -4.56 -4.56 11.53
CA ALA A 56 -3.69 -3.60 10.87
C ALA A 56 -2.79 -4.22 9.79
N GLU A 57 -2.63 -5.54 9.80
CA GLU A 57 -1.78 -6.26 8.85
C GLU A 57 -2.53 -6.72 7.60
N THR A 58 -3.82 -6.44 7.50
CA THR A 58 -4.62 -6.81 6.33
C THR A 58 -4.33 -5.89 5.14
N ALA A 59 -4.59 -6.39 3.94
CA ALA A 59 -4.47 -5.56 2.74
C ALA A 59 -5.39 -4.34 2.80
N ASP A 60 -6.63 -4.52 3.27
CA ASP A 60 -7.61 -3.42 3.35
C ASP A 60 -7.15 -2.32 4.30
N ALA A 61 -6.65 -2.67 5.49
CA ALA A 61 -6.13 -1.70 6.44
C ALA A 61 -4.96 -0.91 5.85
N LYS A 62 -4.06 -1.58 5.15
CA LYS A 62 -2.90 -0.95 4.51
C LYS A 62 -3.33 -0.02 3.38
N LYS A 63 -4.27 -0.46 2.54
CA LYS A 63 -4.83 0.37 1.48
C LYS A 63 -5.46 1.65 2.02
N GLU A 64 -6.25 1.53 3.09
CA GLU A 64 -6.90 2.69 3.71
C GLU A 64 -5.87 3.68 4.27
N ALA A 65 -4.84 3.17 4.94
CA ALA A 65 -3.77 4.02 5.47
C ALA A 65 -3.05 4.77 4.35
N LEU A 66 -2.72 4.07 3.25
CA LEU A 66 -2.07 4.68 2.10
C LEU A 66 -2.95 5.72 1.43
N LYS A 67 -4.24 5.42 1.22
CA LYS A 67 -5.19 6.39 0.67
C LYS A 67 -5.29 7.65 1.54
N SER A 68 -5.35 7.47 2.85
CA SER A 68 -5.39 8.60 3.80
C SER A 68 -4.14 9.47 3.72
N ALA A 69 -3.03 8.90 3.30
CA ALA A 69 -1.77 9.64 3.11
C ALA A 69 -1.67 10.31 1.73
N GLY A 70 -2.70 10.18 0.88
CA GLY A 70 -2.71 10.75 -0.45
C GLY A 70 -2.10 9.89 -1.53
N VAL A 71 -1.86 8.61 -1.23
CA VAL A 71 -1.33 7.65 -2.20
C VAL A 71 -2.45 7.15 -3.11
N THR A 72 -2.19 7.04 -4.40
CA THR A 72 -3.12 6.42 -5.35
C THR A 72 -2.92 4.92 -5.32
N VAL A 73 -3.92 4.19 -4.82
CA VAL A 73 -3.84 2.74 -4.65
C VAL A 73 -4.48 2.04 -5.84
N ALA A 74 -3.72 1.13 -6.47
CA ALA A 74 -4.22 0.29 -7.55
C ALA A 74 -4.96 -0.91 -6.98
N ASP A 75 -6.06 -1.32 -7.62
CA ASP A 75 -6.82 -2.49 -7.20
C ASP A 75 -6.16 -3.80 -7.61
N THR A 76 -5.41 -3.77 -8.70
CA THR A 76 -4.68 -4.93 -9.22
C THR A 76 -3.26 -4.51 -9.59
N ILE A 77 -2.34 -5.47 -9.62
CA ILE A 77 -0.97 -5.17 -10.03
C ILE A 77 -0.89 -4.70 -11.49
N THR A 78 -1.81 -5.17 -12.33
CA THR A 78 -1.84 -4.80 -13.74
C THR A 78 -2.24 -3.35 -13.97
N THR A 79 -2.86 -2.70 -12.98
CA THR A 79 -3.30 -1.30 -13.08
C THR A 79 -2.36 -0.34 -12.35
N ILE A 80 -1.19 -0.79 -11.90
CA ILE A 80 -0.25 0.07 -11.16
C ILE A 80 0.25 1.23 -12.02
N GLY A 81 0.45 1.00 -13.33
CA GLY A 81 0.85 2.05 -14.26
C GLY A 81 -0.21 3.15 -14.37
N ASP A 82 -1.48 2.75 -14.48
CA ASP A 82 -2.59 3.71 -14.52
C ASP A 82 -2.69 4.49 -13.21
N ALA A 83 -2.49 3.82 -12.07
CA ALA A 83 -2.48 4.48 -10.77
C ALA A 83 -1.36 5.52 -10.69
N MET A 84 -0.19 5.21 -11.23
CA MET A 84 0.93 6.16 -11.24
C MET A 84 0.63 7.35 -12.15
N ARG A 85 0.05 7.13 -13.34
CA ARG A 85 -0.35 8.23 -14.21
C ARG A 85 -1.33 9.16 -13.52
N LYS A 86 -2.31 8.58 -12.83
CA LYS A 86 -3.29 9.35 -12.04
C LYS A 86 -2.61 10.14 -10.93
N ALA A 87 -1.67 9.52 -10.20
CA ALA A 87 -0.93 10.21 -9.14
C ALA A 87 -0.10 11.37 -9.68
N MET A 88 0.46 11.22 -10.87
CA MET A 88 1.26 12.25 -11.55
C MET A 88 0.39 13.27 -12.30
N LYS A 89 -0.90 13.03 -12.43
CA LYS A 89 -1.86 13.89 -13.16
C LYS A 89 -1.52 14.04 -14.64
N ILE A 90 -1.16 12.94 -15.25
CA ILE A 90 -0.83 12.92 -16.70
C ILE A 90 -1.67 11.91 -17.46
#